data_bc304fca7cc517ea7698ce9bcf849312
#
_entry.id   bc304fca7cc517ea7698ce9bcf849312
#
_cell.length_a   1.000
_cell.length_b   1.000
_cell.length_c   1.000
_cell.angle_alpha   90.00
_cell.angle_beta   90.00
_cell.angle_gamma   90.00
#
_symmetry.space_group_name_H-M   'P 1'
#
loop_
_entity.id
_entity.type
_entity.pdbx_description
1 polymer ?
#
loop_
_entity_poly.entity_id
_entity_poly.type
_entity_poly.pdbx_seq_one_letter_code
_entity_poly.pdbx_strand_id
1 'polypeptide(L)'
;CFPKSPFIITDMAFAQHGNFKSAHPGTYGTFQVRMALTTATSLTTNFAANLGFSPITVMNRSTFKWAWVPDKWVDFGLDSKFPHDGSSNLVIEIRYTGGNSASIPKRAESPAGGYRRYTNGAGAFNAATATGGGTTSLPKTRFTIEVISIVATGQPNPGGSVTLNLSAAGDGGLSYQIGTSLGTGPIPIDSRQLGLSLDHVLAASVSGALPMVFKDYTGILDAAGKGKGTLKFPKIPALVGTRIHSAFVALSSSAPSGVKSIS
;
A
#
# COMPACT_ATOMS: atom_id res chain seq x y z
N CYS A 1 -0.40 -6.01 11.71
CA CYS A 1 -1.63 -5.61 10.98
C CYS A 1 -1.28 -4.53 9.98
N PHE A 2 -1.89 -4.55 8.82
CA PHE A 2 -1.82 -3.46 7.86
C PHE A 2 -2.63 -2.25 8.32
N PRO A 3 -2.28 -1.02 7.86
CA PRO A 3 -3.15 0.14 8.01
C PRO A 3 -4.55 -0.15 7.43
N LYS A 4 -5.57 0.46 8.02
CA LYS A 4 -6.96 0.41 7.49
C LYS A 4 -7.22 1.45 6.39
N SER A 5 -6.23 2.26 6.06
CA SER A 5 -6.22 3.21 4.94
C SER A 5 -5.36 2.68 3.80
N PRO A 6 -5.55 3.13 2.55
CA PRO A 6 -4.70 2.76 1.43
C PRO A 6 -3.22 3.02 1.70
N PHE A 7 -2.37 2.13 1.22
CA PHE A 7 -0.92 2.22 1.34
C PHE A 7 -0.25 1.52 0.15
N ILE A 8 1.04 1.74 0.00
CA ILE A 8 1.84 1.12 -1.05
C ILE A 8 2.87 0.21 -0.40
N ILE A 9 2.93 -1.04 -0.81
CA ILE A 9 4.01 -1.97 -0.45
C ILE A 9 5.18 -1.68 -1.38
N THR A 10 6.31 -1.31 -0.82
CA THR A 10 7.53 -0.98 -1.58
C THR A 10 8.56 -2.08 -1.53
N ASP A 11 8.52 -2.92 -0.48
CA ASP A 11 9.35 -4.12 -0.39
C ASP A 11 8.75 -5.13 0.58
N MET A 12 9.26 -6.35 0.54
CA MET A 12 8.96 -7.41 1.48
C MET A 12 10.23 -8.15 1.88
N ALA A 13 10.22 -8.73 3.07
CA ALA A 13 11.32 -9.52 3.61
C ALA A 13 10.81 -10.77 4.30
N PHE A 14 11.62 -11.82 4.28
CA PHE A 14 11.42 -12.99 5.12
C PHE A 14 12.48 -13.06 6.23
N ALA A 15 12.08 -13.60 7.39
CA ALA A 15 13.03 -13.92 8.45
C ALA A 15 13.58 -15.33 8.27
N GLN A 16 14.88 -15.49 8.48
CA GLN A 16 15.49 -16.80 8.60
C GLN A 16 15.10 -17.45 9.93
N HIS A 17 14.91 -18.77 9.92
CA HIS A 17 14.64 -19.54 11.14
C HIS A 17 15.87 -19.59 12.04
N GLY A 18 15.72 -19.28 13.35
CA GLY A 18 16.81 -19.19 14.31
C GLY A 18 17.62 -20.48 14.56
N ASN A 19 17.13 -21.64 14.10
CA ASN A 19 17.87 -22.91 14.20
C ASN A 19 18.97 -23.06 13.12
N PHE A 20 18.96 -22.22 12.09
CA PHE A 20 20.00 -22.20 11.07
C PHE A 20 21.07 -21.19 11.46
N LYS A 21 22.18 -21.68 11.99
CA LYS A 21 23.29 -20.86 12.52
C LYS A 21 24.26 -20.36 11.44
N SER A 22 24.08 -20.77 10.19
CA SER A 22 24.97 -20.37 9.08
C SER A 22 24.18 -19.64 8.00
N ALA A 23 24.86 -18.75 7.27
CA ALA A 23 24.30 -18.14 6.08
C ALA A 23 24.11 -19.19 4.98
N HIS A 24 22.95 -19.15 4.33
CA HIS A 24 22.62 -20.06 3.22
C HIS A 24 22.36 -19.24 1.96
N PRO A 25 23.38 -18.99 1.12
CA PRO A 25 23.15 -18.34 -0.15
C PRO A 25 22.37 -19.28 -1.08
N GLY A 26 21.21 -18.83 -1.52
CA GLY A 26 20.44 -19.48 -2.57
C GLY A 26 20.63 -18.78 -3.89
N THR A 27 20.91 -19.52 -4.96
CA THR A 27 20.84 -19.01 -6.33
C THR A 27 19.68 -19.69 -7.04
N TYR A 28 18.78 -18.89 -7.55
CA TYR A 28 17.61 -19.32 -8.29
C TYR A 28 17.76 -18.91 -9.74
N GLY A 29 17.16 -19.66 -10.65
CA GLY A 29 16.96 -19.25 -12.03
C GLY A 29 15.90 -18.15 -12.10
N THR A 30 14.89 -18.30 -12.94
CA THR A 30 13.77 -17.34 -12.95
C THR A 30 13.13 -17.28 -11.55
N PHE A 31 12.99 -16.06 -11.04
CA PHE A 31 12.34 -15.81 -9.77
C PHE A 31 11.29 -14.71 -9.95
N GLN A 32 10.05 -15.02 -9.64
CA GLN A 32 8.92 -14.12 -9.84
C GLN A 32 8.10 -13.99 -8.56
N VAL A 33 7.74 -12.76 -8.23
CA VAL A 33 6.77 -12.44 -7.18
C VAL A 33 5.59 -11.70 -7.80
N ARG A 34 4.40 -12.21 -7.55
CA ARG A 34 3.14 -11.55 -7.92
C ARG A 34 2.31 -11.29 -6.68
N MET A 35 1.63 -10.15 -6.66
CA MET A 35 0.73 -9.76 -5.58
C MET A 35 -0.64 -9.45 -6.13
N ALA A 36 -1.68 -9.74 -5.37
CA ALA A 36 -3.06 -9.43 -5.70
C ALA A 36 -3.89 -9.15 -4.45
N LEU A 37 -4.92 -8.33 -4.59
CA LEU A 37 -5.94 -8.15 -3.57
C LEU A 37 -7.05 -9.17 -3.75
N THR A 38 -7.61 -9.65 -2.64
CA THR A 38 -8.72 -10.60 -2.65
C THR A 38 -9.62 -10.38 -1.43
N THR A 39 -10.89 -10.72 -1.58
CA THR A 39 -11.83 -10.83 -0.46
C THR A 39 -11.87 -12.24 0.13
N ALA A 40 -11.21 -13.21 -0.52
CA ALA A 40 -11.17 -14.59 -0.06
C ALA A 40 -10.43 -14.70 1.29
N THR A 41 -10.98 -15.49 2.20
CA THR A 41 -10.40 -15.79 3.51
C THR A 41 -9.60 -17.10 3.51
N SER A 42 -9.62 -17.84 2.41
CA SER A 42 -8.85 -19.08 2.24
C SER A 42 -8.39 -19.23 0.79
N LEU A 43 -7.29 -19.95 0.60
CA LEU A 43 -6.76 -20.24 -0.72
C LEU A 43 -7.29 -21.59 -1.24
N THR A 44 -7.68 -21.62 -2.51
CA THR A 44 -8.01 -22.83 -3.24
C THR A 44 -6.75 -23.58 -3.71
N THR A 45 -6.91 -24.75 -4.30
CA THR A 45 -5.78 -25.46 -4.93
C THR A 45 -5.38 -24.84 -6.28
N ASN A 46 -6.22 -24.03 -6.90
CA ASN A 46 -5.95 -23.35 -8.16
C ASN A 46 -5.21 -22.03 -7.89
N PHE A 47 -3.97 -21.91 -8.33
CA PHE A 47 -3.16 -20.72 -8.11
C PHE A 47 -3.70 -19.47 -8.82
N ALA A 48 -4.18 -19.62 -10.06
CA ALA A 48 -4.74 -18.49 -10.82
C ALA A 48 -6.02 -17.95 -10.17
N ALA A 49 -6.88 -18.85 -9.68
CA ALA A 49 -8.10 -18.44 -8.97
C ALA A 49 -7.82 -17.67 -7.68
N ASN A 50 -6.71 -17.97 -6.99
CA ASN A 50 -6.31 -17.26 -5.78
C ASN A 50 -5.84 -15.83 -6.06
N LEU A 51 -5.22 -15.59 -7.21
CA LEU A 51 -4.72 -14.26 -7.61
C LEU A 51 -5.80 -13.35 -8.23
N GLY A 52 -6.97 -13.91 -8.57
CA GLY A 52 -8.05 -13.14 -9.18
C GLY A 52 -7.70 -12.57 -10.57
N PHE A 53 -8.30 -11.43 -10.92
CA PHE A 53 -8.28 -10.90 -12.29
C PHE A 53 -7.11 -9.96 -12.61
N SER A 54 -6.44 -9.40 -11.63
CA SER A 54 -5.43 -8.35 -11.85
C SER A 54 -4.21 -8.49 -10.95
N PRO A 55 -3.49 -9.61 -11.00
CA PRO A 55 -2.24 -9.73 -10.26
C PRO A 55 -1.17 -8.81 -10.85
N ILE A 56 -0.45 -8.11 -9.98
CA ILE A 56 0.70 -7.29 -10.35
C ILE A 56 1.97 -8.10 -10.13
N THR A 57 2.81 -8.22 -11.16
CA THR A 57 4.16 -8.76 -11.02
C THR A 57 5.05 -7.68 -10.42
N VAL A 58 5.43 -7.85 -9.17
CA VAL A 58 6.25 -6.90 -8.42
C VAL A 58 7.75 -7.23 -8.48
N MET A 59 8.09 -8.42 -8.93
CA MET A 59 9.47 -8.84 -9.16
C MET A 59 9.52 -9.92 -10.23
N ASN A 60 10.46 -9.78 -11.18
CA ASN A 60 10.68 -10.79 -12.22
C ASN A 60 12.15 -10.78 -12.67
N ARG A 61 12.93 -11.74 -12.22
CA ARG A 61 14.37 -11.83 -12.48
C ARG A 61 14.74 -13.16 -13.09
N SER A 62 15.60 -13.14 -14.12
CA SER A 62 16.12 -14.36 -14.77
C SER A 62 17.15 -15.10 -13.90
N THR A 63 17.78 -14.40 -12.97
CA THR A 63 18.66 -14.99 -11.94
C THR A 63 18.50 -14.19 -10.67
N PHE A 64 18.27 -14.89 -9.58
CA PHE A 64 18.10 -14.26 -8.26
C PHE A 64 19.00 -14.92 -7.23
N LYS A 65 19.86 -14.13 -6.60
CA LYS A 65 20.71 -14.55 -5.50
C LYS A 65 20.11 -14.05 -4.19
N TRP A 66 19.79 -14.97 -3.31
CA TRP A 66 19.21 -14.65 -2.00
C TRP A 66 20.16 -15.13 -0.89
N ALA A 67 20.78 -14.19 -0.22
CA ALA A 67 21.70 -14.47 0.86
C ALA A 67 20.95 -14.46 2.20
N TRP A 68 20.62 -15.63 2.71
CA TRP A 68 20.04 -15.78 4.03
C TRP A 68 21.09 -15.55 5.11
N VAL A 69 20.76 -14.70 6.08
CA VAL A 69 21.61 -14.40 7.23
C VAL A 69 20.84 -14.76 8.51
N PRO A 70 21.45 -15.52 9.45
CA PRO A 70 20.80 -15.91 10.70
C PRO A 70 20.21 -14.72 11.44
N ASP A 71 19.00 -14.89 11.97
CA ASP A 71 18.26 -13.90 12.77
C ASP A 71 18.09 -12.53 12.13
N LYS A 72 18.24 -12.42 10.80
CA LYS A 72 18.02 -11.20 10.04
C LYS A 72 16.81 -11.31 9.14
N TRP A 73 16.23 -10.16 8.85
CA TRP A 73 15.31 -9.99 7.75
C TRP A 73 16.10 -9.90 6.46
N VAL A 74 15.67 -10.64 5.45
CA VAL A 74 16.29 -10.61 4.13
C VAL A 74 15.27 -10.07 3.15
N ASP A 75 15.54 -8.88 2.65
CA ASP A 75 14.66 -8.17 1.74
C ASP A 75 14.71 -8.79 0.33
N PHE A 76 13.59 -8.72 -0.38
CA PHE A 76 13.47 -9.17 -1.77
C PHE A 76 14.02 -8.14 -2.74
N GLY A 77 13.89 -6.84 -2.42
CA GLY A 77 14.19 -5.76 -3.32
C GLY A 77 13.24 -5.77 -4.51
N LEU A 78 11.95 -5.52 -4.28
CA LEU A 78 10.93 -5.56 -5.33
C LEU A 78 11.26 -4.60 -6.48
N ASP A 79 10.98 -5.01 -7.72
CA ASP A 79 11.21 -4.21 -8.92
C ASP A 79 10.09 -3.18 -9.15
N SER A 80 8.91 -3.42 -8.58
CA SER A 80 7.73 -2.56 -8.68
C SER A 80 6.96 -2.51 -7.37
N LYS A 81 6.35 -1.37 -7.11
CA LYS A 81 5.50 -1.14 -5.94
C LYS A 81 4.12 -1.79 -6.12
N PHE A 82 3.48 -2.17 -5.02
CA PHE A 82 2.15 -2.75 -5.02
C PHE A 82 1.16 -1.87 -4.22
N PRO A 83 0.10 -1.35 -4.85
CA PRO A 83 -0.93 -0.59 -4.15
C PRO A 83 -1.87 -1.53 -3.37
N HIS A 84 -2.12 -1.21 -2.11
CA HIS A 84 -3.05 -1.91 -1.23
C HIS A 84 -4.17 -0.96 -0.79
N ASP A 85 -5.41 -1.41 -0.84
CA ASP A 85 -6.60 -0.59 -0.53
C ASP A 85 -6.87 -0.39 0.97
N GLY A 86 -6.10 -1.05 1.85
CA GLY A 86 -6.26 -1.00 3.31
C GLY A 86 -7.37 -1.91 3.86
N SER A 87 -8.16 -2.57 3.02
CA SER A 87 -9.32 -3.38 3.43
C SER A 87 -9.28 -4.83 2.96
N SER A 88 -8.77 -5.08 1.78
CA SER A 88 -8.70 -6.41 1.18
C SER A 88 -7.61 -7.28 1.80
N ASN A 89 -7.72 -8.57 1.63
CA ASN A 89 -6.64 -9.51 1.92
C ASN A 89 -5.58 -9.48 0.82
N LEU A 90 -4.33 -9.69 1.18
CA LEU A 90 -3.19 -9.75 0.26
C LEU A 90 -2.86 -11.21 -0.06
N VAL A 91 -2.82 -11.54 -1.35
CA VAL A 91 -2.26 -12.80 -1.85
C VAL A 91 -0.89 -12.52 -2.46
N ILE A 92 0.08 -13.33 -2.07
CA ILE A 92 1.44 -13.29 -2.60
C ILE A 92 1.75 -14.65 -3.23
N GLU A 93 2.12 -14.64 -4.49
CA GLU A 93 2.62 -15.81 -5.18
C GLU A 93 4.11 -15.63 -5.46
N ILE A 94 4.89 -16.66 -5.09
CA ILE A 94 6.32 -16.72 -5.36
C ILE A 94 6.56 -17.95 -6.21
N ARG A 95 7.13 -17.73 -7.40
CA ARG A 95 7.53 -18.78 -8.34
C ARG A 95 9.02 -18.71 -8.61
N TYR A 96 9.67 -19.83 -8.72
CA TYR A 96 11.08 -19.87 -9.09
C TYR A 96 11.45 -21.20 -9.79
N THR A 97 12.52 -21.13 -10.59
CA THR A 97 13.16 -22.30 -11.20
C THR A 97 14.56 -22.47 -10.64
N GLY A 98 15.07 -23.68 -10.72
CA GLY A 98 16.40 -24.01 -10.18
C GLY A 98 16.43 -23.83 -8.66
N GLY A 99 17.62 -23.66 -8.14
CA GLY A 99 17.89 -23.51 -6.72
C GLY A 99 18.88 -24.57 -6.26
N ASN A 100 20.03 -24.13 -5.79
CA ASN A 100 21.07 -25.00 -5.23
C ASN A 100 20.91 -25.21 -3.71
N SER A 101 19.86 -24.66 -3.12
CA SER A 101 19.56 -24.83 -1.71
C SER A 101 18.36 -25.74 -1.51
N ALA A 102 18.56 -26.82 -0.79
CA ALA A 102 17.54 -27.84 -0.53
C ALA A 102 16.32 -27.32 0.25
N SER A 103 16.43 -26.19 0.89
CA SER A 103 15.31 -25.54 1.60
C SER A 103 15.60 -24.06 1.82
N ILE A 104 14.62 -23.24 1.57
CA ILE A 104 14.62 -21.86 2.05
C ILE A 104 14.34 -21.92 3.55
N PRO A 105 15.33 -21.68 4.42
CA PRO A 105 15.09 -21.68 5.85
C PRO A 105 14.31 -20.41 6.20
N LYS A 106 13.05 -20.56 6.42
CA LYS A 106 12.14 -19.49 6.81
C LYS A 106 11.61 -19.77 8.21
N ARG A 107 11.55 -18.74 9.02
CA ARG A 107 10.85 -18.82 10.29
C ARG A 107 9.34 -18.97 9.99
N ALA A 108 8.81 -20.14 10.33
CA ALA A 108 7.39 -20.38 10.21
C ALA A 108 6.68 -19.82 11.45
N GLU A 109 5.60 -19.11 11.22
CA GLU A 109 4.63 -18.72 12.25
C GLU A 109 3.26 -19.24 11.84
N SER A 110 2.41 -19.48 12.82
CA SER A 110 1.02 -19.89 12.60
C SER A 110 0.10 -18.74 13.02
N PRO A 111 0.06 -17.62 12.25
CA PRO A 111 -0.85 -16.54 12.57
C PRO A 111 -2.29 -17.00 12.31
N ALA A 112 -3.20 -16.60 13.17
CA ALA A 112 -4.63 -16.81 12.95
C ALA A 112 -5.03 -16.19 11.58
N GLY A 113 -5.69 -16.97 10.72
CA GLY A 113 -6.21 -16.51 9.43
C GLY A 113 -5.24 -16.56 8.24
N GLY A 114 -4.01 -17.03 8.42
CA GLY A 114 -3.09 -17.18 7.28
C GLY A 114 -3.27 -18.51 6.54
N TYR A 115 -3.11 -18.49 5.22
CA TYR A 115 -3.20 -19.67 4.35
C TYR A 115 -1.97 -19.79 3.42
N ARG A 116 -1.53 -21.02 3.19
CA ARG A 116 -0.47 -21.33 2.22
C ARG A 116 -0.90 -22.46 1.30
N ARG A 117 -0.59 -22.33 0.01
CA ARG A 117 -0.64 -23.38 -0.98
C ARG A 117 0.71 -23.47 -1.70
N TYR A 118 1.14 -24.66 -2.04
CA TYR A 118 2.43 -24.86 -2.73
C TYR A 118 2.41 -26.10 -3.63
N THR A 119 3.33 -26.10 -4.58
CA THR A 119 3.71 -27.29 -5.34
C THR A 119 5.24 -27.33 -5.46
N ASN A 120 5.79 -28.52 -5.59
CA ASN A 120 7.23 -28.78 -5.69
C ASN A 120 7.52 -29.71 -6.87
N GLY A 121 8.77 -29.70 -7.35
CA GLY A 121 9.27 -30.63 -8.37
C GLY A 121 9.43 -30.02 -9.74
N ALA A 122 9.78 -30.84 -10.72
CA ALA A 122 9.95 -30.43 -12.10
C ALA A 122 8.62 -29.88 -12.66
N GLY A 123 8.67 -28.70 -13.27
CA GLY A 123 7.46 -28.04 -13.79
C GLY A 123 6.67 -27.22 -12.77
N ALA A 124 7.07 -27.20 -11.48
CA ALA A 124 6.36 -26.46 -10.43
C ALA A 124 6.20 -24.96 -10.71
N PHE A 125 7.13 -24.35 -11.46
CA PHE A 125 7.06 -22.94 -11.87
C PHE A 125 5.78 -22.61 -12.66
N ASN A 126 5.35 -23.52 -13.53
CA ASN A 126 4.16 -23.37 -14.38
C ASN A 126 2.94 -24.17 -13.88
N ALA A 127 3.02 -24.74 -12.67
CA ALA A 127 1.92 -25.53 -12.16
C ALA A 127 0.64 -24.67 -11.99
N ALA A 128 -0.48 -25.19 -12.48
CA ALA A 128 -1.78 -24.55 -12.32
C ALA A 128 -2.38 -24.81 -10.93
N THR A 129 -2.01 -25.92 -10.30
CA THR A 129 -2.61 -26.40 -9.04
C THR A 129 -1.58 -26.71 -7.97
N ALA A 130 -1.97 -26.49 -6.73
CA ALA A 130 -1.18 -26.87 -5.56
C ALA A 130 -1.26 -28.37 -5.28
N THR A 131 -0.13 -28.97 -4.88
CA THR A 131 -0.04 -30.35 -4.38
C THR A 131 -0.09 -30.42 -2.86
N GLY A 132 0.07 -29.31 -2.17
CA GLY A 132 0.03 -29.21 -0.72
C GLY A 132 -0.39 -27.85 -0.20
N GLY A 133 -0.59 -27.73 1.09
CA GLY A 133 -0.95 -26.48 1.74
C GLY A 133 -1.41 -26.66 3.19
N GLY A 134 -1.70 -25.55 3.85
CA GLY A 134 -2.19 -25.52 5.22
C GLY A 134 -2.12 -24.13 5.84
N THR A 135 -2.50 -24.06 7.11
CA THR A 135 -2.53 -22.82 7.91
C THR A 135 -1.37 -22.72 8.90
N THR A 136 -0.57 -23.76 9.06
CA THR A 136 0.33 -23.92 10.21
C THR A 136 1.79 -23.52 9.99
N SER A 137 2.18 -23.12 8.79
CA SER A 137 3.60 -22.84 8.49
C SER A 137 3.73 -21.75 7.44
N LEU A 138 3.46 -20.52 7.84
CA LEU A 138 3.65 -19.35 6.99
C LEU A 138 5.04 -18.75 7.19
N PRO A 139 5.69 -18.25 6.14
CA PRO A 139 6.89 -17.46 6.30
C PRO A 139 6.62 -16.23 7.16
N LYS A 140 7.47 -15.98 8.15
CA LYS A 140 7.44 -14.71 8.85
C LYS A 140 7.81 -13.61 7.86
N THR A 141 6.84 -12.74 7.56
CA THR A 141 6.95 -11.74 6.50
C THR A 141 6.88 -10.34 7.11
N ARG A 142 7.77 -9.47 6.67
CA ARG A 142 7.74 -8.03 6.92
C ARG A 142 7.50 -7.32 5.61
N PHE A 143 6.70 -6.27 5.64
CA PHE A 143 6.49 -5.37 4.51
C PHE A 143 7.06 -3.99 4.84
N THR A 144 7.75 -3.42 3.88
CA THR A 144 8.05 -1.98 3.87
C THR A 144 6.91 -1.29 3.15
N ILE A 145 6.27 -0.31 3.79
CA ILE A 145 5.09 0.36 3.26
C ILE A 145 5.25 1.88 3.25
N GLU A 146 4.61 2.50 2.28
CA GLU A 146 4.44 3.95 2.18
C GLU A 146 2.95 4.27 2.32
N VAL A 147 2.60 5.11 3.29
CA VAL A 147 1.19 5.47 3.56
C VAL A 147 0.85 6.76 2.81
N ILE A 148 -0.30 6.76 2.14
CA ILE A 148 -0.90 7.97 1.60
C ILE A 148 -1.58 8.67 2.77
N SER A 149 -1.14 9.89 3.10
CA SER A 149 -1.60 10.56 4.30
C SER A 149 -1.60 12.08 4.18
N ILE A 150 -2.47 12.71 4.95
CA ILE A 150 -2.48 14.14 5.22
C ILE A 150 -2.28 14.37 6.71
N VAL A 151 -1.32 15.20 7.07
CA VAL A 151 -1.00 15.52 8.47
C VAL A 151 -1.10 17.01 8.69
N ALA A 152 -1.97 17.39 9.61
CA ALA A 152 -2.18 18.78 9.99
C ALA A 152 -1.19 19.23 11.06
N THR A 153 -0.54 20.38 10.86
CA THR A 153 0.36 21.02 11.84
C THR A 153 0.05 22.50 11.97
N GLY A 154 0.11 23.06 13.15
CA GLY A 154 -0.19 24.47 13.41
C GLY A 154 -1.28 24.67 14.46
N GLN A 155 -1.88 25.86 14.47
CA GLN A 155 -2.85 26.28 15.49
C GLN A 155 -4.25 26.43 14.88
N PRO A 156 -5.19 25.49 15.14
CA PRO A 156 -6.54 25.51 14.59
C PRO A 156 -7.48 26.40 15.44
N ASN A 157 -7.09 27.65 15.69
CA ASN A 157 -7.89 28.62 16.44
C ASN A 157 -8.36 29.77 15.51
N PRO A 158 -9.39 30.53 15.90
CA PRO A 158 -9.85 31.67 15.13
C PRO A 158 -8.73 32.66 14.84
N GLY A 159 -8.50 32.97 13.57
CA GLY A 159 -7.39 33.80 13.07
C GLY A 159 -6.07 33.07 12.91
N GLY A 160 -5.96 31.82 13.34
CA GLY A 160 -4.80 30.97 13.14
C GLY A 160 -4.74 30.29 11.78
N SER A 161 -3.76 29.42 11.62
CA SER A 161 -3.62 28.59 10.40
C SER A 161 -3.07 27.21 10.70
N VAL A 162 -3.42 26.28 9.84
CA VAL A 162 -2.93 24.89 9.85
C VAL A 162 -2.30 24.60 8.51
N THR A 163 -1.10 24.04 8.53
CA THR A 163 -0.46 23.48 7.34
C THR A 163 -0.86 22.01 7.22
N LEU A 164 -1.35 21.65 6.06
CA LEU A 164 -1.70 20.29 5.66
C LEU A 164 -0.54 19.72 4.88
N ASN A 165 0.22 18.82 5.50
CA ASN A 165 1.37 18.16 4.88
C ASN A 165 0.87 16.88 4.21
N LEU A 166 1.07 16.77 2.90
CA LEU A 166 0.64 15.65 2.08
C LEU A 166 1.78 14.66 1.90
N SER A 167 1.45 13.39 1.86
CA SER A 167 2.37 12.31 1.51
C SER A 167 1.67 11.28 0.64
N ALA A 168 2.12 11.14 -0.60
CA ALA A 168 1.67 10.13 -1.54
C ALA A 168 2.91 9.57 -2.27
N ALA A 169 3.67 8.78 -1.55
CA ALA A 169 4.88 8.18 -2.10
C ALA A 169 4.54 7.34 -3.34
N GLY A 170 5.28 7.55 -4.43
CA GLY A 170 4.99 6.94 -5.74
C GLY A 170 4.15 7.79 -6.67
N ASP A 171 3.62 8.92 -6.21
CA ASP A 171 2.84 9.87 -6.99
C ASP A 171 3.62 11.18 -7.27
N GLY A 172 4.94 11.15 -7.11
CA GLY A 172 5.79 12.32 -7.40
C GLY A 172 5.58 12.85 -8.82
N GLY A 173 5.46 14.17 -8.92
CA GLY A 173 5.18 14.87 -10.17
C GLY A 173 3.70 14.91 -10.57
N LEU A 174 2.80 14.21 -9.86
CA LEU A 174 1.36 14.29 -10.13
C LEU A 174 0.75 15.55 -9.49
N SER A 175 -0.28 16.06 -10.14
CA SER A 175 -1.11 17.14 -9.55
C SER A 175 -1.89 16.60 -8.36
N TYR A 176 -2.11 17.45 -7.36
CA TYR A 176 -2.99 17.13 -6.24
C TYR A 176 -4.11 18.17 -6.08
N GLN A 177 -5.21 17.72 -5.47
CA GLN A 177 -6.30 18.56 -4.98
C GLN A 177 -6.58 18.21 -3.53
N ILE A 178 -6.58 19.21 -2.64
CA ILE A 178 -7.05 19.08 -1.26
C ILE A 178 -8.53 19.47 -1.23
N GLY A 179 -9.32 18.68 -0.50
CA GLY A 179 -10.69 18.99 -0.11
C GLY A 179 -10.80 19.14 1.39
N THR A 180 -11.67 20.03 1.84
CA THR A 180 -12.00 20.23 3.25
C THR A 180 -13.51 20.31 3.42
N SER A 181 -14.06 19.61 4.42
CA SER A 181 -15.50 19.58 4.72
C SER A 181 -15.78 19.59 6.22
N LEU A 182 -17.04 19.78 6.60
CA LEU A 182 -17.50 19.72 7.99
C LEU A 182 -17.87 18.32 8.45
N GLY A 183 -17.92 17.34 7.55
CA GLY A 183 -18.30 15.97 7.86
C GLY A 183 -17.45 14.93 7.13
N THR A 184 -17.68 13.67 7.46
CA THR A 184 -16.93 12.51 6.94
C THR A 184 -17.80 11.60 6.09
N GLY A 185 -18.83 12.12 5.45
CA GLY A 185 -19.68 11.32 4.55
C GLY A 185 -18.86 10.78 3.38
N PRO A 186 -19.12 9.56 2.88
CA PRO A 186 -18.35 9.03 1.79
C PRO A 186 -18.70 9.71 0.47
N ILE A 187 -17.68 10.20 -0.24
CA ILE A 187 -17.80 10.57 -1.65
C ILE A 187 -17.23 9.42 -2.47
N PRO A 188 -18.05 8.72 -3.27
CA PRO A 188 -17.57 7.63 -4.10
C PRO A 188 -16.68 8.16 -5.23
N ILE A 189 -15.52 7.55 -5.39
CA ILE A 189 -14.60 7.78 -6.50
C ILE A 189 -14.20 6.40 -7.03
N ASP A 190 -14.78 6.00 -8.16
CA ASP A 190 -14.70 4.62 -8.69
C ASP A 190 -15.15 3.57 -7.64
N SER A 191 -14.32 2.58 -7.31
CA SER A 191 -14.56 1.61 -6.24
C SER A 191 -14.07 2.07 -4.86
N ARG A 192 -13.49 3.28 -4.76
CA ARG A 192 -12.94 3.88 -3.53
C ARG A 192 -13.86 4.95 -2.97
N GLN A 193 -13.54 5.45 -1.80
CA GLN A 193 -14.31 6.50 -1.13
C GLN A 193 -13.37 7.57 -0.57
N LEU A 194 -13.71 8.83 -0.77
CA LEU A 194 -13.09 9.95 -0.10
C LEU A 194 -13.92 10.28 1.16
N GLY A 195 -13.27 10.28 2.32
CA GLY A 195 -13.91 10.48 3.62
C GLY A 195 -14.29 11.94 3.92
N LEU A 196 -15.01 12.59 3.00
CA LEU A 196 -15.50 13.98 3.13
C LEU A 196 -16.99 14.04 2.80
N SER A 197 -17.73 14.98 3.41
CA SER A 197 -19.11 15.27 3.06
C SER A 197 -19.20 16.23 1.88
N LEU A 198 -20.23 16.05 1.04
CA LEU A 198 -20.59 17.01 -0.01
C LEU A 198 -21.31 18.21 0.62
N ASP A 199 -20.54 19.17 1.13
CA ASP A 199 -21.05 20.40 1.74
C ASP A 199 -20.47 21.67 1.08
N HIS A 200 -20.95 22.82 1.49
CA HIS A 200 -20.51 24.12 0.95
C HIS A 200 -19.03 24.40 1.22
N VAL A 201 -18.46 23.88 2.32
CA VAL A 201 -17.04 24.05 2.65
C VAL A 201 -16.19 23.25 1.68
N LEU A 202 -16.60 22.02 1.36
CA LEU A 202 -15.94 21.23 0.33
C LEU A 202 -16.00 21.94 -1.02
N ALA A 203 -17.19 22.37 -1.44
CA ALA A 203 -17.35 23.07 -2.72
C ALA A 203 -16.44 24.31 -2.80
N ALA A 204 -16.38 25.12 -1.74
CA ALA A 204 -15.52 26.30 -1.66
C ALA A 204 -14.02 25.94 -1.69
N SER A 205 -13.64 24.84 -1.01
CA SER A 205 -12.23 24.42 -0.92
C SER A 205 -11.68 23.88 -2.24
N VAL A 206 -12.51 23.20 -3.04
CA VAL A 206 -12.06 22.61 -4.31
C VAL A 206 -12.22 23.53 -5.50
N SER A 207 -13.15 24.51 -5.44
CA SER A 207 -13.37 25.48 -6.51
C SER A 207 -12.34 26.62 -6.56
N GLY A 208 -11.52 26.78 -5.51
CA GLY A 208 -10.62 27.92 -5.38
C GLY A 208 -11.34 29.26 -5.06
N ALA A 209 -12.62 29.21 -4.68
CA ALA A 209 -13.43 30.43 -4.42
C ALA A 209 -12.93 31.26 -3.25
N LEU A 210 -12.22 30.66 -2.29
CA LEU A 210 -11.71 31.33 -1.08
C LEU A 210 -10.19 31.13 -0.91
N PRO A 211 -9.35 31.71 -1.80
CA PRO A 211 -7.91 31.50 -1.79
C PRO A 211 -7.21 32.05 -0.54
N MET A 212 -7.85 32.97 0.16
CA MET A 212 -7.36 33.50 1.45
C MET A 212 -7.55 32.51 2.60
N VAL A 213 -8.49 31.57 2.49
CA VAL A 213 -8.79 30.52 3.45
C VAL A 213 -8.09 29.21 3.05
N PHE A 214 -8.24 28.80 1.81
CA PHE A 214 -7.73 27.55 1.23
C PHE A 214 -6.53 27.84 0.32
N LYS A 215 -5.38 28.08 0.94
CA LYS A 215 -4.17 28.43 0.19
C LYS A 215 -3.41 27.17 -0.22
N ASP A 216 -2.94 27.13 -1.47
CA ASP A 216 -2.16 26.01 -2.04
C ASP A 216 -2.91 24.67 -1.96
N TYR A 217 -4.23 24.68 -2.15
CA TYR A 217 -5.08 23.50 -2.16
C TYR A 217 -4.99 22.69 -3.45
N THR A 218 -4.35 23.25 -4.46
CA THR A 218 -3.92 22.57 -5.69
C THR A 218 -2.44 22.77 -5.87
N GLY A 219 -1.78 21.82 -6.51
CA GLY A 219 -0.35 21.92 -6.79
C GLY A 219 0.18 20.64 -7.43
N ILE A 220 1.50 20.50 -7.43
CA ILE A 220 2.20 19.33 -7.92
C ILE A 220 2.98 18.74 -6.75
N LEU A 221 2.88 17.42 -6.56
CA LEU A 221 3.70 16.69 -5.59
C LEU A 221 5.16 16.70 -6.03
N ASP A 222 6.08 16.89 -5.10
CA ASP A 222 7.51 16.82 -5.39
C ASP A 222 7.93 15.38 -5.82
N ALA A 223 9.19 15.19 -6.18
CA ALA A 223 9.69 13.89 -6.61
C ALA A 223 9.56 12.79 -5.55
N ALA A 224 9.46 13.14 -4.26
CA ALA A 224 9.21 12.21 -3.16
C ALA A 224 7.72 12.02 -2.86
N GLY A 225 6.81 12.60 -3.65
CA GLY A 225 5.37 12.54 -3.45
C GLY A 225 4.89 13.41 -2.27
N LYS A 226 5.61 14.47 -1.93
CA LYS A 226 5.23 15.40 -0.88
C LYS A 226 4.57 16.65 -1.47
N GLY A 227 3.61 17.17 -0.72
CA GLY A 227 2.96 18.43 -1.04
C GLY A 227 2.48 19.10 0.23
N LYS A 228 1.97 20.32 0.12
CA LYS A 228 1.42 21.06 1.25
C LYS A 228 0.33 22.03 0.82
N GLY A 229 -0.67 22.22 1.68
CA GLY A 229 -1.63 23.30 1.60
C GLY A 229 -1.75 24.00 2.94
N THR A 230 -2.43 25.13 2.98
CA THR A 230 -2.66 25.88 4.22
C THR A 230 -4.15 26.20 4.36
N LEU A 231 -4.72 25.81 5.49
CA LEU A 231 -6.05 26.21 5.92
C LEU A 231 -5.92 27.36 6.91
N LYS A 232 -6.44 28.55 6.55
CA LYS A 232 -6.50 29.70 7.44
C LYS A 232 -7.89 29.84 8.04
N PHE A 233 -7.96 29.97 9.35
CA PHE A 233 -9.23 30.13 10.05
C PHE A 233 -9.61 31.59 10.12
N PRO A 234 -10.84 32.00 9.69
CA PRO A 234 -11.31 33.33 9.90
C PRO A 234 -11.47 33.62 11.41
N LYS A 235 -11.38 34.89 11.79
CA LYS A 235 -11.55 35.34 13.18
C LYS A 235 -13.04 35.33 13.60
N ILE A 236 -13.68 34.16 13.53
CA ILE A 236 -15.11 33.97 13.85
C ILE A 236 -15.18 33.06 15.08
N PRO A 237 -15.57 33.62 16.28
CA PRO A 237 -15.65 32.82 17.51
C PRO A 237 -16.61 31.64 17.43
N ALA A 238 -17.66 31.69 16.63
CA ALA A 238 -18.63 30.63 16.43
C ALA A 238 -18.03 29.37 15.79
N LEU A 239 -16.81 29.41 15.25
CA LEU A 239 -16.12 28.24 14.71
C LEU A 239 -15.41 27.42 15.79
N VAL A 240 -15.31 27.90 17.01
CA VAL A 240 -14.69 27.14 18.12
C VAL A 240 -15.51 25.89 18.40
N GLY A 241 -14.86 24.74 18.43
CA GLY A 241 -15.49 23.43 18.63
C GLY A 241 -16.02 22.79 17.34
N THR A 242 -16.01 23.48 16.20
CA THR A 242 -16.35 22.87 14.90
C THR A 242 -15.27 21.90 14.48
N ARG A 243 -15.66 20.67 14.15
CA ARG A 243 -14.76 19.68 13.55
C ARG A 243 -14.64 19.91 12.07
N ILE A 244 -13.42 19.89 11.55
CA ILE A 244 -13.11 20.05 10.14
C ILE A 244 -12.31 18.84 9.70
N HIS A 245 -12.68 18.29 8.55
CA HIS A 245 -12.03 17.13 7.95
C HIS A 245 -11.38 17.53 6.64
N SER A 246 -10.16 17.08 6.40
CA SER A 246 -9.43 17.33 5.17
C SER A 246 -8.89 16.03 4.60
N ALA A 247 -8.96 15.90 3.29
CA ALA A 247 -8.37 14.82 2.53
C ALA A 247 -7.78 15.38 1.24
N PHE A 248 -6.93 14.60 0.56
CA PHE A 248 -6.45 14.99 -0.75
C PHE A 248 -6.51 13.82 -1.73
N VAL A 249 -6.52 14.17 -3.01
CA VAL A 249 -6.39 13.23 -4.12
C VAL A 249 -5.18 13.59 -4.96
N ALA A 250 -4.44 12.60 -5.44
CA ALA A 250 -3.47 12.77 -6.51
C ALA A 250 -4.14 12.43 -7.85
N LEU A 251 -3.95 13.29 -8.84
CA LEU A 251 -4.64 13.24 -10.12
C LEU A 251 -3.72 12.68 -11.22
N SER A 252 -4.26 11.78 -12.04
CA SER A 252 -3.56 11.24 -13.20
C SER A 252 -4.53 10.92 -14.32
N SER A 253 -4.25 11.39 -15.53
CA SER A 253 -5.05 11.07 -16.71
C SER A 253 -5.03 9.58 -17.08
N SER A 254 -4.06 8.81 -16.59
CA SER A 254 -3.98 7.35 -16.79
C SER A 254 -4.85 6.56 -15.82
N ALA A 255 -5.40 7.18 -14.78
CA ALA A 255 -6.32 6.53 -13.84
C ALA A 255 -7.76 6.55 -14.38
N PRO A 256 -8.56 5.48 -14.21
CA PRO A 256 -9.91 5.37 -14.76
C PRO A 256 -10.84 6.53 -14.36
N SER A 257 -10.73 7.01 -13.13
CA SER A 257 -11.50 8.14 -12.59
C SER A 257 -10.79 9.49 -12.69
N GLY A 258 -9.59 9.54 -13.30
CA GLY A 258 -8.69 10.68 -13.19
C GLY A 258 -8.02 10.82 -11.81
N VAL A 259 -8.37 9.98 -10.84
CA VAL A 259 -7.84 9.98 -9.47
C VAL A 259 -6.94 8.77 -9.27
N LYS A 260 -5.65 9.01 -9.08
CA LYS A 260 -4.65 7.97 -8.84
C LYS A 260 -4.68 7.49 -7.40
N SER A 261 -4.64 8.41 -6.43
CA SER A 261 -4.55 8.11 -5.01
C SER A 261 -5.49 8.99 -4.18
N ILE A 262 -5.92 8.47 -3.03
CA ILE A 262 -6.82 9.13 -2.07
C ILE A 262 -6.23 8.94 -0.66
N SER A 263 -6.21 10.03 0.15
CA SER A 263 -5.78 9.99 1.56
C SER A 263 -6.92 9.72 2.51
#